data_79350ee1771c045339fcd51098ceeadd
#
_entry.id   79350ee1771c045339fcd51098ceeadd
#
_cell.length_a   1.000
_cell.length_b   1.000
_cell.length_c   1.000
_cell.angle_alpha   90.00
_cell.angle_beta   90.00
_cell.angle_gamma   90.00
#
_symmetry.space_group_name_H-M   'P 1'
#
loop_
_entity.id
_entity.type
_entity.pdbx_description
1 polymer ?
#
loop_
_entity_poly.entity_id
_entity_poly.type
_entity_poly.pdbx_seq_one_letter_code
_entity_poly.pdbx_strand_id
1 'polypeptide(L)'
;MTTNEGVLFPAKNEVELEERPIPELEPDQVLIETALTLISTGTELTMLTDSDPNPDRNLPFSPGYNNVGKIVEVGEAVDEDAIGQRVATYANHQRYSVRSYEGCYRIPDGVSDDEAVFFTIAEIVMNGIRRSGLQYGEAAAVYGLGLLGQLTVRLSHLAGAHPAVGLDIADDRLAYLPERAGVLGLDPTADDWFERFEEATKGRLADVVFEVTGNPAVIPTEFEALRDQGRLVVLGSPRGSSEFSFNDGCHSPGYTIIGAHNATHPQTPTIQNPWTRPRHVELFFDLLDAGRLTVEDLISHRAAYEEAPETYAMLVEDRTQALGVVLEW
;
A
#
# COMPACT_ATOMS: atom_id res chain seq x y z
N MET A 1 26.89 -23.94 -5.49
CA MET A 1 26.15 -22.82 -6.10
C MET A 1 25.23 -22.31 -5.00
N THR A 2 25.21 -21.04 -4.77
CA THR A 2 24.27 -20.44 -3.82
C THR A 2 22.87 -20.59 -4.40
N THR A 3 21.93 -21.22 -3.69
CA THR A 3 20.53 -21.34 -4.09
C THR A 3 19.76 -20.13 -3.61
N ASN A 4 18.72 -19.75 -4.36
CA ASN A 4 17.80 -18.68 -3.99
C ASN A 4 16.53 -19.31 -3.41
N GLU A 5 16.30 -19.07 -2.16
CA GLU A 5 15.06 -19.47 -1.49
C GLU A 5 14.00 -18.39 -1.69
N GLY A 6 12.76 -18.79 -1.90
CA GLY A 6 11.64 -17.88 -2.09
C GLY A 6 10.30 -18.52 -1.73
N VAL A 7 9.30 -17.66 -1.48
CA VAL A 7 7.94 -18.10 -1.20
C VAL A 7 7.22 -18.42 -2.50
N LEU A 8 6.53 -19.54 -2.54
CA LEU A 8 5.70 -20.00 -3.63
C LEU A 8 4.29 -20.31 -3.15
N PHE A 9 3.29 -19.95 -3.93
CA PHE A 9 1.92 -20.45 -3.84
C PHE A 9 1.72 -21.52 -4.92
N PRO A 10 1.96 -22.82 -4.63
CA PRO A 10 1.87 -23.88 -5.64
C PRO A 10 0.43 -24.15 -6.03
N ALA A 11 -0.51 -24.05 -5.07
CA ALA A 11 -1.93 -24.24 -5.25
C ALA A 11 -2.73 -23.36 -4.29
N LYS A 12 -4.05 -23.37 -4.44
CA LYS A 12 -4.96 -22.61 -3.57
C LYS A 12 -4.78 -22.98 -2.09
N ASN A 13 -4.57 -21.97 -1.24
CA ASN A 13 -4.32 -22.10 0.20
C ASN A 13 -3.06 -22.92 0.54
N GLU A 14 -2.14 -23.06 -0.39
CA GLU A 14 -0.87 -23.73 -0.16
C GLU A 14 0.28 -22.72 -0.29
N VAL A 15 1.19 -22.77 0.68
CA VAL A 15 2.39 -21.90 0.72
C VAL A 15 3.59 -22.78 1.00
N GLU A 16 4.61 -22.67 0.17
CA GLU A 16 5.84 -23.43 0.27
C GLU A 16 7.06 -22.54 0.10
N LEU A 17 8.20 -22.99 0.59
CA LEU A 17 9.50 -22.45 0.26
C LEU A 17 10.08 -23.25 -0.92
N GLU A 18 10.55 -22.55 -1.94
CA GLU A 18 11.14 -23.14 -3.12
C GLU A 18 12.60 -22.68 -3.28
N GLU A 19 13.47 -23.63 -3.58
CA GLU A 19 14.84 -23.32 -3.97
C GLU A 19 14.97 -23.21 -5.49
N ARG A 20 15.60 -22.14 -5.97
CA ARG A 20 15.86 -21.86 -7.37
C ARG A 20 17.32 -21.47 -7.60
N PRO A 21 17.89 -21.67 -8.78
CA PRO A 21 19.18 -21.08 -9.12
C PRO A 21 19.05 -19.54 -9.16
N ILE A 22 20.11 -18.84 -8.73
CA ILE A 22 20.23 -17.40 -8.96
C ILE A 22 20.52 -17.20 -10.45
N PRO A 23 19.76 -16.37 -11.20
CA PRO A 23 20.06 -16.05 -12.59
C PRO A 23 21.41 -15.35 -12.72
N GLU A 24 22.09 -15.54 -13.86
CA GLU A 24 23.27 -14.73 -14.22
C GLU A 24 22.83 -13.28 -14.44
N LEU A 25 23.70 -12.33 -14.05
CA LEU A 25 23.43 -10.90 -14.22
C LEU A 25 23.61 -10.46 -15.66
N GLU A 26 22.63 -9.74 -16.17
CA GLU A 26 22.82 -8.93 -17.39
C GLU A 26 23.66 -7.68 -17.08
N PRO A 27 24.25 -7.01 -18.08
CA PRO A 27 25.19 -5.92 -17.84
C PRO A 27 24.66 -4.76 -16.97
N ASP A 28 23.37 -4.44 -17.06
CA ASP A 28 22.73 -3.34 -16.33
C ASP A 28 22.03 -3.78 -15.02
N GLN A 29 22.20 -5.06 -14.64
CA GLN A 29 21.54 -5.65 -13.48
C GLN A 29 22.43 -5.69 -12.24
N VAL A 30 21.79 -5.85 -11.11
CA VAL A 30 22.40 -6.05 -9.80
C VAL A 30 21.77 -7.24 -9.09
N LEU A 31 22.56 -7.91 -8.26
CA LEU A 31 22.09 -8.91 -7.30
C LEU A 31 21.89 -8.24 -5.95
N ILE A 32 20.68 -8.37 -5.42
CA ILE A 32 20.29 -7.82 -4.13
C ILE A 32 20.11 -8.97 -3.16
N GLU A 33 20.81 -8.94 -2.04
CA GLU A 33 20.54 -9.79 -0.88
C GLU A 33 19.44 -9.12 -0.06
N THR A 34 18.31 -9.80 0.06
CA THR A 34 17.12 -9.29 0.74
C THR A 34 17.36 -9.25 2.25
N ALA A 35 16.96 -8.17 2.89
CA ALA A 35 16.89 -8.05 4.35
C ALA A 35 15.45 -8.22 4.84
N LEU A 36 14.50 -7.49 4.23
CA LEU A 36 13.09 -7.50 4.60
C LEU A 36 12.20 -7.52 3.36
N THR A 37 11.06 -8.19 3.52
CA THR A 37 9.93 -8.05 2.59
C THR A 37 8.62 -7.82 3.34
N LEU A 38 7.72 -7.01 2.79
CA LEU A 38 6.42 -6.69 3.38
C LEU A 38 5.31 -7.42 2.64
N ILE A 39 4.52 -8.21 3.38
CA ILE A 39 3.36 -8.92 2.84
C ILE A 39 2.23 -7.93 2.56
N SER A 40 1.72 -7.97 1.35
CA SER A 40 0.51 -7.23 0.97
C SER A 40 -0.72 -8.07 1.24
N THR A 41 -1.22 -8.00 2.48
CA THR A 41 -2.31 -8.86 2.98
C THR A 41 -3.58 -8.80 2.12
N GLY A 42 -3.89 -7.68 1.47
CA GLY A 42 -5.03 -7.58 0.54
C GLY A 42 -4.80 -8.33 -0.76
N THR A 43 -3.68 -8.06 -1.43
CA THR A 43 -3.38 -8.59 -2.76
C THR A 43 -2.97 -10.06 -2.72
N GLU A 44 -2.06 -10.41 -1.84
CA GLU A 44 -1.47 -11.74 -1.81
C GLU A 44 -2.45 -12.79 -1.28
N LEU A 45 -3.25 -12.47 -0.24
CA LEU A 45 -4.29 -13.38 0.22
C LEU A 45 -5.37 -13.62 -0.84
N THR A 46 -5.67 -12.62 -1.65
CA THR A 46 -6.62 -12.81 -2.77
C THR A 46 -6.07 -13.80 -3.81
N MET A 47 -4.76 -13.74 -4.07
CA MET A 47 -4.10 -14.70 -4.97
C MET A 47 -4.03 -16.10 -4.36
N LEU A 48 -3.64 -16.18 -3.09
CA LEU A 48 -3.52 -17.44 -2.35
C LEU A 48 -4.86 -18.17 -2.24
N THR A 49 -5.94 -17.44 -2.00
CA THR A 49 -7.29 -18.02 -1.84
C THR A 49 -8.03 -18.23 -3.17
N ASP A 50 -7.38 -17.97 -4.32
CA ASP A 50 -7.97 -18.06 -5.67
C ASP A 50 -9.28 -17.24 -5.79
N SER A 51 -9.33 -16.12 -5.10
CA SER A 51 -10.45 -15.18 -5.16
C SER A 51 -10.21 -14.02 -6.15
N ASP A 52 -9.07 -14.05 -6.88
CA ASP A 52 -8.79 -13.11 -7.96
C ASP A 52 -9.47 -13.57 -9.26
N PRO A 53 -10.39 -12.78 -9.82
CA PRO A 53 -11.04 -13.11 -11.08
C PRO A 53 -10.12 -12.95 -12.32
N ASN A 54 -8.87 -12.51 -12.14
CA ASN A 54 -7.94 -12.30 -13.24
C ASN A 54 -7.37 -13.64 -13.73
N PRO A 55 -7.70 -14.11 -14.96
CA PRO A 55 -7.23 -15.38 -15.49
C PRO A 55 -5.71 -15.44 -15.75
N ASP A 56 -5.04 -14.27 -15.80
CA ASP A 56 -3.58 -14.20 -16.01
C ASP A 56 -2.76 -14.42 -14.72
N ARG A 57 -3.44 -14.56 -13.59
CA ARG A 57 -2.83 -14.81 -12.28
C ARG A 57 -3.11 -16.24 -11.82
N ASN A 58 -2.58 -17.20 -12.58
CA ASN A 58 -2.72 -18.61 -12.28
C ASN A 58 -1.65 -19.07 -11.29
N LEU A 59 -2.03 -20.01 -10.43
CA LEU A 59 -1.09 -20.80 -9.64
C LEU A 59 -0.33 -21.81 -10.54
N PRO A 60 0.96 -22.07 -10.30
CA PRO A 60 1.78 -21.57 -9.18
C PRO A 60 2.19 -20.10 -9.35
N PHE A 61 2.30 -19.37 -8.23
CA PHE A 61 2.63 -17.95 -8.21
C PHE A 61 3.64 -17.62 -7.10
N SER A 62 4.65 -16.81 -7.40
CA SER A 62 5.61 -16.30 -6.41
C SER A 62 5.15 -14.93 -5.91
N PRO A 63 4.70 -14.80 -4.65
CA PRO A 63 4.15 -13.57 -4.10
C PRO A 63 5.23 -12.54 -3.76
N GLY A 64 4.76 -11.33 -3.42
CA GLY A 64 5.60 -10.23 -2.98
C GLY A 64 5.89 -9.21 -4.08
N TYR A 65 6.07 -7.96 -3.64
CA TYR A 65 6.49 -6.84 -4.48
C TYR A 65 7.11 -5.69 -3.67
N ASN A 66 7.28 -5.88 -2.35
CA ASN A 66 7.95 -4.94 -1.46
C ASN A 66 9.21 -5.62 -0.92
N ASN A 67 10.38 -5.20 -1.37
CA ASN A 67 11.65 -5.79 -1.00
C ASN A 67 12.66 -4.70 -0.65
N VAL A 68 13.35 -4.89 0.45
CA VAL A 68 14.46 -4.07 0.89
C VAL A 68 15.67 -4.98 1.11
N GLY A 69 16.81 -4.55 0.62
CA GLY A 69 18.03 -5.33 0.73
C GLY A 69 19.28 -4.53 0.38
N LYS A 70 20.35 -5.26 0.15
CA LYS A 70 21.67 -4.70 -0.12
C LYS A 70 22.22 -5.26 -1.43
N ILE A 71 22.76 -4.40 -2.28
CA ILE A 71 23.43 -4.83 -3.50
C ILE A 71 24.72 -5.59 -3.13
N VAL A 72 24.84 -6.83 -3.60
CA VAL A 72 26.00 -7.71 -3.33
C VAL A 72 26.83 -8.04 -4.56
N GLU A 73 26.25 -7.89 -5.75
CA GLU A 73 26.94 -8.08 -7.04
C GLU A 73 26.35 -7.15 -8.09
N VAL A 74 27.14 -6.74 -9.08
CA VAL A 74 26.75 -5.83 -10.17
C VAL A 74 27.17 -6.38 -11.53
N GLY A 75 26.35 -6.12 -12.56
CA GLY A 75 26.68 -6.39 -13.94
C GLY A 75 27.71 -5.40 -14.52
N GLU A 76 28.30 -5.74 -15.66
CA GLU A 76 29.44 -5.02 -16.26
C GLU A 76 29.19 -3.52 -16.54
N ALA A 77 27.93 -3.10 -16.72
CA ALA A 77 27.57 -1.71 -17.00
C ALA A 77 27.19 -0.90 -15.73
N VAL A 78 27.18 -1.53 -14.57
CA VAL A 78 26.89 -0.87 -13.26
C VAL A 78 28.20 -0.61 -12.53
N ASP A 79 28.33 0.58 -11.94
CA ASP A 79 29.50 0.95 -11.14
C ASP A 79 29.64 0.06 -9.90
N GLU A 80 30.84 -0.45 -9.63
CA GLU A 80 31.15 -1.25 -8.44
C GLU A 80 30.88 -0.52 -7.12
N ASP A 81 30.85 0.82 -7.11
CA ASP A 81 30.46 1.65 -5.97
C ASP A 81 28.99 1.44 -5.53
N ALA A 82 28.16 0.77 -6.36
CA ALA A 82 26.82 0.36 -6.00
C ALA A 82 26.82 -0.83 -5.02
N ILE A 83 27.89 -1.64 -4.96
CA ILE A 83 28.01 -2.76 -4.01
C ILE A 83 27.96 -2.21 -2.57
N GLY A 84 27.10 -2.80 -1.78
CA GLY A 84 26.89 -2.40 -0.40
C GLY A 84 25.82 -1.33 -0.21
N GLN A 85 25.28 -0.73 -1.28
CA GLN A 85 24.15 0.21 -1.17
C GLN A 85 22.89 -0.52 -0.70
N ARG A 86 22.17 0.11 0.24
CA ARG A 86 20.83 -0.31 0.65
C ARG A 86 19.82 0.20 -0.36
N VAL A 87 18.94 -0.70 -0.82
CA VAL A 87 17.95 -0.39 -1.85
C VAL A 87 16.60 -0.99 -1.54
N ALA A 88 15.54 -0.27 -1.95
CA ALA A 88 14.20 -0.80 -2.06
C ALA A 88 13.88 -1.11 -3.52
N THR A 89 13.21 -2.21 -3.78
CA THR A 89 12.87 -2.62 -5.14
C THR A 89 11.61 -3.46 -5.21
N TYR A 90 10.98 -3.47 -6.38
CA TYR A 90 9.87 -4.38 -6.68
C TYR A 90 10.42 -5.79 -6.90
N ALA A 91 10.34 -6.63 -5.88
CA ALA A 91 10.75 -8.03 -5.97
C ALA A 91 9.84 -8.91 -5.11
N ASN A 92 9.76 -10.19 -5.49
CA ASN A 92 9.02 -11.20 -4.75
C ASN A 92 9.68 -11.48 -3.39
N HIS A 93 9.00 -12.21 -2.53
CA HIS A 93 9.54 -12.74 -1.29
C HIS A 93 10.59 -13.80 -1.59
N GLN A 94 11.85 -13.41 -1.64
CA GLN A 94 12.99 -14.29 -1.95
C GLN A 94 14.29 -13.73 -1.40
N ARG A 95 15.23 -14.61 -1.09
CA ARG A 95 16.54 -14.27 -0.49
C ARG A 95 17.38 -13.39 -1.41
N TYR A 96 17.43 -13.70 -2.70
CA TYR A 96 18.19 -12.93 -3.68
C TYR A 96 17.30 -12.46 -4.82
N SER A 97 17.45 -11.21 -5.21
CA SER A 97 16.70 -10.60 -6.30
C SER A 97 17.63 -10.01 -7.35
N VAL A 98 17.46 -10.43 -8.61
CA VAL A 98 18.13 -9.82 -9.77
C VAL A 98 17.22 -8.74 -10.33
N ARG A 99 17.71 -7.50 -10.42
CA ARG A 99 16.95 -6.34 -10.92
C ARG A 99 17.84 -5.43 -11.76
N SER A 100 17.23 -4.71 -12.73
CA SER A 100 17.92 -3.58 -13.34
C SER A 100 18.27 -2.55 -12.26
N TYR A 101 19.48 -2.00 -12.31
CA TYR A 101 19.94 -1.00 -11.34
C TYR A 101 19.03 0.25 -11.32
N GLU A 102 18.50 0.63 -12.49
CA GLU A 102 17.52 1.74 -12.60
C GLU A 102 16.22 1.47 -11.83
N GLY A 103 15.85 0.20 -11.62
CA GLY A 103 14.68 -0.23 -10.84
C GLY A 103 14.94 -0.31 -9.32
N CYS A 104 16.12 0.09 -8.86
CA CYS A 104 16.51 0.10 -7.45
C CYS A 104 16.46 1.51 -6.90
N TYR A 105 15.74 1.69 -5.80
CA TYR A 105 15.63 2.98 -5.11
C TYR A 105 16.60 2.99 -3.93
N ARG A 106 17.63 3.83 -3.99
CA ARG A 106 18.59 3.98 -2.91
C ARG A 106 17.88 4.48 -1.65
N ILE A 107 18.10 3.78 -0.52
CA ILE A 107 17.58 4.15 0.79
C ILE A 107 18.55 5.13 1.45
N PRO A 108 18.09 6.32 1.90
CA PRO A 108 18.92 7.25 2.66
C PRO A 108 19.44 6.63 3.97
N ASP A 109 20.60 7.07 4.43
CA ASP A 109 21.23 6.53 5.65
C ASP A 109 20.38 6.77 6.91
N GLY A 110 19.56 7.84 6.93
CA GLY A 110 18.65 8.17 8.03
C GLY A 110 17.34 7.37 8.05
N VAL A 111 17.07 6.56 7.02
CA VAL A 111 15.86 5.74 6.90
C VAL A 111 16.20 4.28 7.19
N SER A 112 15.46 3.64 8.09
CA SER A 112 15.61 2.22 8.42
C SER A 112 15.05 1.30 7.32
N ASP A 113 15.42 0.01 7.32
CA ASP A 113 14.84 -0.99 6.43
C ASP A 113 13.35 -1.21 6.74
N ASP A 114 12.99 -1.12 8.04
CA ASP A 114 11.61 -1.20 8.52
C ASP A 114 10.72 -0.11 7.96
N GLU A 115 11.24 1.10 7.84
CA GLU A 115 10.51 2.21 7.22
C GLU A 115 10.51 2.09 5.69
N ALA A 116 11.65 1.75 5.10
CA ALA A 116 11.81 1.70 3.65
C ALA A 116 10.92 0.65 2.99
N VAL A 117 10.63 -0.48 3.67
CA VAL A 117 9.84 -1.58 3.09
C VAL A 117 8.40 -1.19 2.73
N PHE A 118 7.89 -0.06 3.24
CA PHE A 118 6.57 0.47 2.91
C PHE A 118 6.53 1.26 1.59
N PHE A 119 7.63 1.42 0.88
CA PHE A 119 7.77 2.33 -0.26
C PHE A 119 6.69 2.15 -1.34
N THR A 120 6.36 0.90 -1.68
CA THR A 120 5.33 0.60 -2.70
C THR A 120 3.94 1.03 -2.24
N ILE A 121 3.59 0.75 -0.99
CA ILE A 121 2.29 1.12 -0.44
C ILE A 121 2.18 2.65 -0.37
N ALA A 122 3.25 3.33 0.03
CA ALA A 122 3.29 4.78 0.11
C ALA A 122 3.14 5.45 -1.27
N GLU A 123 3.82 4.93 -2.31
CA GLU A 123 3.72 5.52 -3.65
C GLU A 123 2.33 5.31 -4.27
N ILE A 124 1.65 4.19 -3.98
CA ILE A 124 0.26 3.94 -4.37
C ILE A 124 -0.65 5.00 -3.73
N VAL A 125 -0.52 5.22 -2.42
CA VAL A 125 -1.31 6.21 -1.68
C VAL A 125 -1.05 7.62 -2.19
N MET A 126 0.21 8.01 -2.38
CA MET A 126 0.57 9.33 -2.90
C MET A 126 -0.02 9.59 -4.28
N ASN A 127 -0.04 8.57 -5.15
CA ASN A 127 -0.72 8.66 -6.45
C ASN A 127 -2.23 8.88 -6.27
N GLY A 128 -2.87 8.13 -5.38
CA GLY A 128 -4.29 8.27 -5.05
C GLY A 128 -4.64 9.67 -4.58
N ILE A 129 -3.87 10.22 -3.63
CA ILE A 129 -4.06 11.58 -3.11
C ILE A 129 -3.89 12.61 -4.23
N ARG A 130 -2.90 12.48 -5.11
CA ARG A 130 -2.75 13.41 -6.25
C ARG A 130 -3.88 13.30 -7.25
N ARG A 131 -4.34 12.10 -7.55
CA ARG A 131 -5.48 11.88 -8.46
C ARG A 131 -6.78 12.42 -7.89
N SER A 132 -6.96 12.38 -6.56
CA SER A 132 -8.11 12.96 -5.89
C SER A 132 -8.19 14.49 -6.07
N GLY A 133 -7.06 15.14 -6.36
CA GLY A 133 -6.98 16.59 -6.36
C GLY A 133 -7.22 17.21 -4.99
N LEU A 134 -6.93 16.48 -3.90
CA LEU A 134 -7.05 16.94 -2.53
C LEU A 134 -6.33 18.28 -2.35
N GLN A 135 -7.03 19.26 -1.81
CA GLN A 135 -6.53 20.61 -1.58
C GLN A 135 -6.33 20.87 -0.08
N TYR A 136 -5.50 21.84 0.22
CA TYR A 136 -5.25 22.28 1.60
C TYR A 136 -6.54 22.73 2.30
N GLY A 137 -6.84 22.11 3.45
CA GLY A 137 -8.01 22.43 4.27
C GLY A 137 -9.30 21.69 3.87
N GLU A 138 -9.27 20.86 2.84
CA GLU A 138 -10.39 19.96 2.52
C GLU A 138 -10.50 18.83 3.55
N ALA A 139 -11.72 18.37 3.81
CA ALA A 139 -11.97 17.20 4.64
C ALA A 139 -11.79 15.92 3.83
N ALA A 140 -11.03 14.97 4.35
CA ALA A 140 -10.85 13.64 3.75
C ALA A 140 -11.41 12.56 4.69
N ALA A 141 -12.19 11.61 4.14
CA ALA A 141 -12.62 10.40 4.82
C ALA A 141 -11.99 9.17 4.14
N VAL A 142 -11.53 8.21 4.93
CA VAL A 142 -10.84 7.00 4.44
C VAL A 142 -11.56 5.78 5.00
N TYR A 143 -12.24 5.04 4.15
CA TYR A 143 -12.93 3.80 4.53
C TYR A 143 -12.00 2.60 4.40
N GLY A 144 -11.79 1.91 5.53
CA GLY A 144 -10.86 0.80 5.67
C GLY A 144 -9.48 1.26 6.16
N LEU A 145 -9.09 0.80 7.34
CA LEU A 145 -7.82 1.15 8.00
C LEU A 145 -6.83 -0.03 8.05
N GLY A 146 -6.84 -0.86 7.01
CA GLY A 146 -5.70 -1.72 6.73
C GLY A 146 -4.44 -0.89 6.42
N LEU A 147 -3.34 -1.52 6.08
CA LEU A 147 -2.06 -0.83 5.85
C LEU A 147 -2.16 0.34 4.86
N LEU A 148 -2.84 0.12 3.74
CA LEU A 148 -3.07 1.16 2.72
C LEU A 148 -3.89 2.33 3.30
N GLY A 149 -4.93 2.05 4.12
CA GLY A 149 -5.77 3.07 4.74
C GLY A 149 -5.06 3.89 5.80
N GLN A 150 -4.26 3.25 6.65
CA GLN A 150 -3.41 3.95 7.63
C GLN A 150 -2.51 4.98 6.96
N LEU A 151 -1.83 4.57 5.88
CA LEU A 151 -0.98 5.48 5.10
C LEU A 151 -1.82 6.55 4.39
N THR A 152 -3.03 6.24 3.93
CA THR A 152 -3.92 7.22 3.28
C THR A 152 -4.33 8.32 4.25
N VAL A 153 -4.69 8.00 5.51
CA VAL A 153 -4.99 9.00 6.54
C VAL A 153 -3.77 9.87 6.84
N ARG A 154 -2.60 9.24 7.11
CA ARG A 154 -1.35 9.94 7.46
C ARG A 154 -0.89 10.88 6.34
N LEU A 155 -0.86 10.40 5.11
CA LEU A 155 -0.41 11.18 3.95
C LEU A 155 -1.44 12.23 3.51
N SER A 156 -2.76 11.97 3.64
CA SER A 156 -3.78 12.99 3.39
C SER A 156 -3.70 14.13 4.39
N HIS A 157 -3.53 13.81 5.68
CA HIS A 157 -3.30 14.81 6.72
C HIS A 157 -2.02 15.63 6.43
N LEU A 158 -0.93 14.97 6.06
CA LEU A 158 0.33 15.62 5.70
C LEU A 158 0.20 16.50 4.45
N ALA A 159 -0.65 16.10 3.49
CA ALA A 159 -0.98 16.88 2.29
C ALA A 159 -1.90 18.07 2.57
N GLY A 160 -2.42 18.20 3.79
CA GLY A 160 -3.20 19.35 4.23
C GLY A 160 -4.69 19.06 4.41
N ALA A 161 -5.14 17.80 4.38
CA ALA A 161 -6.51 17.46 4.76
C ALA A 161 -6.81 17.87 6.20
N HIS A 162 -7.97 18.50 6.42
CA HIS A 162 -8.40 18.91 7.75
C HIS A 162 -9.94 18.99 7.86
N PRO A 163 -10.58 18.00 8.54
CA PRO A 163 -9.98 16.82 9.15
C PRO A 163 -9.59 15.73 8.14
N ALA A 164 -8.73 14.80 8.57
CA ALA A 164 -8.54 13.49 7.97
C ALA A 164 -9.20 12.45 8.89
N VAL A 165 -10.27 11.81 8.41
CA VAL A 165 -11.07 10.87 9.20
C VAL A 165 -10.87 9.46 8.67
N GLY A 166 -10.40 8.56 9.53
CA GLY A 166 -10.33 7.14 9.23
C GLY A 166 -11.56 6.40 9.74
N LEU A 167 -12.14 5.53 8.91
CA LEU A 167 -13.31 4.72 9.26
C LEU A 167 -12.98 3.23 9.12
N ASP A 168 -13.14 2.48 10.20
CA ASP A 168 -13.02 1.01 10.21
C ASP A 168 -13.89 0.43 11.32
N ILE A 169 -14.35 -0.81 11.12
CA ILE A 169 -15.14 -1.56 12.09
C ILE A 169 -14.29 -2.26 13.15
N ALA A 170 -12.96 -2.29 12.99
CA ALA A 170 -12.02 -2.95 13.88
C ALA A 170 -11.36 -1.91 14.81
N ASP A 171 -11.63 -1.99 16.11
CA ASP A 171 -11.04 -1.10 17.11
C ASP A 171 -9.50 -1.13 17.09
N ASP A 172 -8.92 -2.30 16.90
CA ASP A 172 -7.46 -2.45 16.82
C ASP A 172 -6.87 -1.60 15.67
N ARG A 173 -7.56 -1.50 14.54
CA ARG A 173 -7.13 -0.67 13.41
C ARG A 173 -7.31 0.82 13.67
N LEU A 174 -8.37 1.19 14.36
CA LEU A 174 -8.59 2.58 14.80
C LEU A 174 -7.50 3.05 15.75
N ALA A 175 -6.99 2.15 16.60
CA ALA A 175 -5.92 2.44 17.55
C ALA A 175 -4.55 2.76 16.90
N TYR A 176 -4.31 2.36 15.65
CA TYR A 176 -3.08 2.72 14.91
C TYR A 176 -3.10 4.12 14.31
N LEU A 177 -4.23 4.82 14.35
CA LEU A 177 -4.27 6.19 13.87
C LEU A 177 -3.40 7.10 14.75
N PRO A 178 -2.63 8.03 14.16
CA PRO A 178 -1.78 8.90 14.95
C PRO A 178 -2.60 9.87 15.78
N GLU A 179 -2.23 10.02 17.06
CA GLU A 179 -2.81 11.03 17.95
C GLU A 179 -2.35 12.43 17.54
N ARG A 180 -3.04 13.00 16.56
CA ARG A 180 -2.74 14.36 16.03
C ARG A 180 -4.01 15.17 15.86
N ALA A 181 -3.91 16.47 16.12
CA ALA A 181 -5.02 17.40 15.87
C ALA A 181 -5.43 17.37 14.40
N GLY A 182 -6.71 17.13 14.15
CA GLY A 182 -7.25 17.01 12.78
C GLY A 182 -7.21 15.59 12.20
N VAL A 183 -6.80 14.59 12.98
CA VAL A 183 -6.99 13.16 12.67
C VAL A 183 -8.03 12.59 13.64
N LEU A 184 -8.99 11.84 13.11
CA LEU A 184 -10.08 11.23 13.87
C LEU A 184 -10.32 9.80 13.37
N GLY A 185 -10.56 8.87 14.28
CA GLY A 185 -11.02 7.51 13.99
C GLY A 185 -12.48 7.34 14.37
N LEU A 186 -13.27 6.68 13.52
CA LEU A 186 -14.67 6.38 13.76
C LEU A 186 -15.01 4.96 13.30
N ASP A 187 -15.82 4.26 14.09
CA ASP A 187 -16.47 3.03 13.66
C ASP A 187 -17.77 3.39 12.91
N PRO A 188 -17.88 3.12 11.60
CA PRO A 188 -19.07 3.47 10.81
C PRO A 188 -20.31 2.61 11.16
N THR A 189 -20.19 1.64 12.08
CA THR A 189 -21.31 0.84 12.58
C THR A 189 -21.85 1.33 13.92
N ALA A 190 -21.16 2.28 14.59
CA ALA A 190 -21.61 2.88 15.84
C ALA A 190 -22.81 3.81 15.60
N ASP A 191 -23.77 3.82 16.53
CA ASP A 191 -25.01 4.61 16.39
C ASP A 191 -24.75 6.12 16.23
N ASP A 192 -23.65 6.64 16.80
CA ASP A 192 -23.28 8.06 16.83
C ASP A 192 -22.21 8.46 15.80
N TRP A 193 -21.76 7.53 14.94
CA TRP A 193 -20.61 7.78 14.07
C TRP A 193 -20.85 8.97 13.14
N PHE A 194 -22.05 9.07 12.56
CA PHE A 194 -22.35 10.11 11.58
C PHE A 194 -22.46 11.50 12.25
N GLU A 195 -23.06 11.59 13.44
CA GLU A 195 -23.10 12.83 14.23
C GLU A 195 -21.68 13.33 14.55
N ARG A 196 -20.80 12.43 14.99
CA ARG A 196 -19.38 12.74 15.26
C ARG A 196 -18.63 13.15 13.99
N PHE A 197 -18.95 12.51 12.86
CA PHE A 197 -18.38 12.85 11.56
C PHE A 197 -18.83 14.25 11.10
N GLU A 198 -20.13 14.56 11.22
CA GLU A 198 -20.67 15.89 10.93
C GLU A 198 -20.04 16.96 11.84
N GLU A 199 -19.89 16.69 13.14
CA GLU A 199 -19.23 17.61 14.06
C GLU A 199 -17.77 17.88 13.60
N ALA A 200 -16.99 16.84 13.31
CA ALA A 200 -15.61 16.95 12.88
C ALA A 200 -15.47 17.74 11.57
N THR A 201 -16.41 17.56 10.65
CA THR A 201 -16.44 18.27 9.35
C THR A 201 -17.24 19.59 9.42
N LYS A 202 -17.73 19.99 10.59
CA LYS A 202 -18.54 21.21 10.82
C LYS A 202 -19.80 21.23 9.94
N GLY A 203 -20.45 20.09 9.77
CA GLY A 203 -21.65 19.89 8.98
C GLY A 203 -21.44 19.94 7.47
N ARG A 204 -20.18 19.95 6.98
CA ARG A 204 -19.89 20.06 5.53
C ARG A 204 -19.68 18.73 4.84
N LEU A 205 -19.50 17.64 5.60
CA LEU A 205 -19.09 16.32 5.13
C LEU A 205 -17.69 16.33 4.46
N ALA A 206 -17.26 15.20 3.88
CA ALA A 206 -15.95 15.09 3.24
C ALA A 206 -15.95 15.67 1.82
N ASP A 207 -14.89 16.38 1.47
CA ASP A 207 -14.60 16.80 0.09
C ASP A 207 -14.10 15.62 -0.75
N VAL A 208 -13.37 14.71 -0.10
CA VAL A 208 -12.81 13.50 -0.70
C VAL A 208 -13.06 12.31 0.20
N VAL A 209 -13.61 11.25 -0.37
CA VAL A 209 -13.71 9.93 0.27
C VAL A 209 -12.78 8.97 -0.46
N PHE A 210 -11.94 8.25 0.28
CA PHE A 210 -11.07 7.19 -0.23
C PHE A 210 -11.65 5.83 0.13
N GLU A 211 -12.06 5.06 -0.87
CA GLU A 211 -12.39 3.64 -0.75
C GLU A 211 -11.11 2.83 -0.67
N VAL A 212 -10.86 2.19 0.45
CA VAL A 212 -9.67 1.37 0.71
C VAL A 212 -10.03 0.03 1.37
N THR A 213 -11.32 -0.26 1.52
CA THR A 213 -11.79 -1.53 2.10
C THR A 213 -11.53 -2.70 1.16
N GLY A 214 -11.58 -2.44 -0.16
CA GLY A 214 -11.58 -3.46 -1.20
C GLY A 214 -12.86 -4.29 -1.24
N ASN A 215 -13.90 -3.89 -0.49
CA ASN A 215 -15.20 -4.59 -0.45
C ASN A 215 -16.23 -3.80 -1.26
N PRO A 216 -16.65 -4.31 -2.43
CA PRO A 216 -17.59 -3.59 -3.29
C PRO A 216 -18.97 -3.37 -2.64
N ALA A 217 -19.35 -4.17 -1.64
CA ALA A 217 -20.63 -4.03 -0.95
C ALA A 217 -20.68 -2.77 -0.05
N VAL A 218 -19.54 -2.24 0.37
CA VAL A 218 -19.44 -1.05 1.22
C VAL A 218 -19.53 0.25 0.41
N ILE A 219 -19.07 0.24 -0.84
CA ILE A 219 -18.98 1.46 -1.68
C ILE A 219 -20.27 2.31 -1.71
N PRO A 220 -21.49 1.74 -1.81
CA PRO A 220 -22.69 2.56 -1.78
C PRO A 220 -22.90 3.38 -0.50
N THR A 221 -22.44 2.88 0.65
CA THR A 221 -22.56 3.59 1.94
C THR A 221 -21.51 4.69 2.11
N GLU A 222 -20.39 4.61 1.41
CA GLU A 222 -19.32 5.61 1.48
C GLU A 222 -19.75 6.99 0.96
N PHE A 223 -20.76 7.01 0.09
CA PHE A 223 -21.32 8.28 -0.39
C PHE A 223 -22.06 9.09 0.69
N GLU A 224 -22.45 8.45 1.81
CA GLU A 224 -23.09 9.15 2.94
C GLU A 224 -22.14 10.17 3.59
N ALA A 225 -20.84 9.88 3.59
CA ALA A 225 -19.83 10.78 4.09
C ALA A 225 -19.42 11.89 3.12
N LEU A 226 -19.86 11.82 1.85
CA LEU A 226 -19.41 12.70 0.79
C LEU A 226 -20.36 13.91 0.62
N ARG A 227 -19.81 15.14 0.66
CA ARG A 227 -20.61 16.32 0.34
C ARG A 227 -21.01 16.37 -1.13
N ASP A 228 -22.05 17.13 -1.46
CA ASP A 228 -22.39 17.44 -2.86
C ASP A 228 -21.17 17.94 -3.63
N GLN A 229 -21.02 17.49 -4.87
CA GLN A 229 -19.90 17.77 -5.76
C GLN A 229 -18.54 17.27 -5.22
N GLY A 230 -18.54 16.34 -4.25
CA GLY A 230 -17.37 15.70 -3.71
C GLY A 230 -16.79 14.63 -4.65
N ARG A 231 -15.69 14.02 -4.24
CA ARG A 231 -14.91 13.05 -5.01
C ARG A 231 -14.76 11.74 -4.25
N LEU A 232 -15.25 10.64 -4.83
CA LEU A 232 -14.96 9.29 -4.36
C LEU A 232 -13.75 8.75 -5.12
N VAL A 233 -12.71 8.33 -4.41
CA VAL A 233 -11.48 7.77 -4.96
C VAL A 233 -11.42 6.29 -4.65
N VAL A 234 -11.57 5.46 -5.67
CA VAL A 234 -11.38 4.01 -5.57
C VAL A 234 -9.87 3.74 -5.59
N LEU A 235 -9.27 3.69 -4.42
CA LEU A 235 -7.84 3.48 -4.19
C LEU A 235 -7.55 2.03 -3.82
N GLY A 236 -8.45 1.39 -3.08
CA GLY A 236 -8.44 -0.04 -2.85
C GLY A 236 -8.65 -0.83 -4.14
N SER A 237 -8.72 -2.14 -4.02
CA SER A 237 -8.94 -3.03 -5.16
C SER A 237 -10.23 -3.81 -4.96
N PRO A 238 -11.42 -3.15 -5.04
CA PRO A 238 -12.68 -3.82 -4.84
C PRO A 238 -12.93 -4.81 -5.97
N ARG A 239 -13.13 -6.07 -5.61
CA ARG A 239 -13.35 -7.16 -6.56
C ARG A 239 -14.80 -7.61 -6.50
N GLY A 240 -15.44 -7.63 -7.65
CA GLY A 240 -16.86 -7.93 -7.79
C GLY A 240 -17.65 -6.72 -8.30
N SER A 241 -18.90 -6.62 -7.90
CA SER A 241 -19.83 -5.57 -8.34
C SER A 241 -20.58 -4.96 -7.16
N SER A 242 -20.96 -3.70 -7.31
CA SER A 242 -21.87 -2.99 -6.42
C SER A 242 -23.13 -2.64 -7.17
N GLU A 243 -24.26 -2.73 -6.49
CA GLU A 243 -25.51 -2.14 -7.01
C GLU A 243 -25.49 -0.64 -6.67
N PHE A 244 -25.69 0.20 -7.68
CA PHE A 244 -25.52 1.64 -7.55
C PHE A 244 -26.54 2.40 -8.41
N SER A 245 -27.26 3.35 -7.79
CA SER A 245 -28.15 4.26 -8.52
C SER A 245 -27.34 5.43 -9.07
N PHE A 246 -27.09 5.45 -10.37
CA PHE A 246 -26.36 6.58 -10.98
C PHE A 246 -27.10 7.91 -10.87
N ASN A 247 -28.44 7.90 -10.80
CA ASN A 247 -29.20 9.14 -10.62
C ASN A 247 -28.96 9.74 -9.24
N ASP A 248 -29.16 8.95 -8.18
CA ASP A 248 -29.16 9.44 -6.81
C ASP A 248 -27.75 9.48 -6.23
N GLY A 249 -26.91 8.50 -6.61
CA GLY A 249 -25.56 8.33 -6.10
C GLY A 249 -24.47 9.07 -6.90
N CYS A 250 -24.77 9.65 -8.05
CA CYS A 250 -23.75 10.37 -8.83
C CYS A 250 -24.31 11.62 -9.52
N HIS A 251 -25.38 11.47 -10.33
CA HIS A 251 -25.88 12.56 -11.17
C HIS A 251 -26.47 13.71 -10.34
N SER A 252 -27.39 13.40 -9.40
CA SER A 252 -28.08 14.42 -8.61
C SER A 252 -27.15 15.21 -7.70
N PRO A 253 -26.28 14.58 -6.91
CA PRO A 253 -25.31 15.28 -6.06
C PRO A 253 -24.08 15.79 -6.83
N GLY A 254 -23.88 15.40 -8.08
CA GLY A 254 -22.75 15.85 -8.92
C GLY A 254 -21.40 15.26 -8.51
N TYR A 255 -21.38 14.03 -8.00
CA TYR A 255 -20.14 13.38 -7.56
C TYR A 255 -19.19 13.06 -8.71
N THR A 256 -17.89 13.05 -8.40
CA THR A 256 -16.83 12.53 -9.27
C THR A 256 -16.29 11.23 -8.72
N ILE A 257 -16.29 10.16 -9.52
CA ILE A 257 -15.71 8.86 -9.14
C ILE A 257 -14.37 8.69 -9.87
N ILE A 258 -13.30 8.44 -9.12
CA ILE A 258 -11.91 8.42 -9.62
C ILE A 258 -11.28 7.07 -9.31
N GLY A 259 -10.87 6.31 -10.34
CA GLY A 259 -10.03 5.13 -10.15
C GLY A 259 -8.57 5.53 -9.93
N ALA A 260 -7.91 4.95 -8.93
CA ALA A 260 -6.54 5.28 -8.55
C ALA A 260 -5.62 4.05 -8.41
N HIS A 261 -5.73 3.12 -9.38
CA HIS A 261 -4.88 1.94 -9.42
C HIS A 261 -3.40 2.31 -9.63
N ASN A 262 -2.47 1.51 -9.11
CA ASN A 262 -1.02 1.73 -9.23
C ASN A 262 -0.56 1.91 -10.69
N ALA A 263 -1.15 1.22 -11.66
CA ALA A 263 -0.85 1.38 -13.09
C ALA A 263 -1.20 2.76 -13.67
N THR A 264 -1.85 3.64 -12.89
CA THR A 264 -2.21 5.00 -13.35
C THR A 264 -1.10 6.04 -13.15
N HIS A 265 0.06 5.66 -12.63
CA HIS A 265 1.23 6.52 -12.63
C HIS A 265 1.68 6.84 -14.06
N PRO A 266 2.09 8.08 -14.34
CA PRO A 266 2.73 8.38 -15.61
C PRO A 266 4.04 7.62 -15.73
N GLN A 267 4.26 7.00 -16.90
CA GLN A 267 5.53 6.29 -17.19
C GLN A 267 6.69 7.27 -17.35
N THR A 268 6.41 8.45 -17.91
CA THR A 268 7.37 9.53 -18.10
C THR A 268 6.81 10.82 -17.49
N PRO A 269 7.65 11.66 -16.88
CA PRO A 269 7.19 12.92 -16.31
C PRO A 269 6.75 13.89 -17.42
N THR A 270 5.62 14.57 -17.20
CA THR A 270 5.13 15.64 -18.08
C THR A 270 5.02 16.95 -17.28
N ILE A 271 4.85 18.08 -17.97
CA ILE A 271 4.61 19.36 -17.29
C ILE A 271 3.34 19.32 -16.43
N GLN A 272 2.29 18.62 -16.90
CA GLN A 272 1.00 18.52 -16.21
C GLN A 272 1.04 17.47 -15.08
N ASN A 273 1.78 16.41 -15.26
CA ASN A 273 1.94 15.36 -14.25
C ASN A 273 3.39 14.83 -14.20
N PRO A 274 4.24 15.46 -13.37
CA PRO A 274 5.63 15.04 -13.23
C PRO A 274 5.82 13.90 -12.20
N TRP A 275 4.74 13.35 -11.62
CA TRP A 275 4.79 12.44 -10.50
C TRP A 275 4.79 10.97 -10.95
N THR A 276 5.96 10.53 -11.39
CA THR A 276 6.25 9.11 -11.67
C THR A 276 6.42 8.32 -10.37
N ARG A 277 6.44 6.98 -10.46
CA ARG A 277 6.75 6.12 -9.30
C ARG A 277 8.08 6.47 -8.64
N PRO A 278 9.22 6.56 -9.36
CA PRO A 278 10.48 6.94 -8.74
C PRO A 278 10.40 8.22 -7.93
N ARG A 279 9.72 9.24 -8.46
CA ARG A 279 9.55 10.53 -7.77
C ARG A 279 8.67 10.42 -6.52
N HIS A 280 7.69 9.53 -6.47
CA HIS A 280 6.92 9.27 -5.25
C HIS A 280 7.76 8.53 -4.21
N VAL A 281 8.57 7.56 -4.62
CA VAL A 281 9.48 6.84 -3.71
C VAL A 281 10.53 7.78 -3.12
N GLU A 282 11.14 8.64 -3.95
CA GLU A 282 12.04 9.70 -3.48
C GLU A 282 11.37 10.58 -2.43
N LEU A 283 10.18 11.10 -2.71
CA LEU A 283 9.43 11.91 -1.75
C LEU A 283 9.09 11.14 -0.46
N PHE A 284 8.78 9.85 -0.56
CA PHE A 284 8.51 9.02 0.61
C PHE A 284 9.73 8.94 1.52
N PHE A 285 10.90 8.66 0.97
CA PHE A 285 12.14 8.62 1.74
C PHE A 285 12.51 9.99 2.32
N ASP A 286 12.33 11.08 1.56
CA ASP A 286 12.55 12.44 2.06
C ASP A 286 11.66 12.77 3.27
N LEU A 287 10.41 12.30 3.27
CA LEU A 287 9.46 12.52 4.37
C LEU A 287 9.85 11.72 5.62
N LEU A 288 10.37 10.51 5.45
CA LEU A 288 10.89 9.68 6.55
C LEU A 288 12.16 10.29 7.13
N ASP A 289 13.15 10.59 6.30
CA ASP A 289 14.45 11.15 6.71
C ASP A 289 14.28 12.52 7.42
N ALA A 290 13.30 13.31 7.00
CA ALA A 290 12.93 14.57 7.66
C ALA A 290 12.08 14.39 8.94
N GLY A 291 11.73 13.16 9.34
CA GLY A 291 10.87 12.86 10.49
C GLY A 291 9.44 13.40 10.37
N ARG A 292 8.97 13.65 9.15
CA ARG A 292 7.63 14.17 8.88
C ARG A 292 6.57 13.07 8.75
N LEU A 293 6.98 11.87 8.42
CA LEU A 293 6.17 10.67 8.34
C LEU A 293 6.80 9.58 9.22
N THR A 294 6.00 8.82 9.91
CA THR A 294 6.39 7.61 10.65
C THR A 294 5.55 6.45 10.16
N VAL A 295 6.14 5.28 9.97
CA VAL A 295 5.47 4.07 9.47
C VAL A 295 5.89 2.80 10.19
N GLU A 296 6.96 2.85 10.98
CA GLU A 296 7.49 1.71 11.72
C GLU A 296 6.47 1.14 12.72
N ASP A 297 5.67 2.03 13.33
CA ASP A 297 4.57 1.65 14.22
C ASP A 297 3.45 0.84 13.53
N LEU A 298 3.45 0.79 12.20
CA LEU A 298 2.51 -0.01 11.42
C LEU A 298 2.95 -1.49 11.27
N ILE A 299 4.18 -1.85 11.67
CA ILE A 299 4.61 -3.25 11.67
C ILE A 299 4.00 -3.94 12.89
N SER A 300 2.99 -4.76 12.65
CA SER A 300 2.30 -5.53 13.69
C SER A 300 2.92 -6.91 13.92
N HIS A 301 3.52 -7.51 12.88
CA HIS A 301 4.07 -8.86 12.93
C HIS A 301 5.41 -8.94 12.21
N ARG A 302 6.32 -9.74 12.79
CA ARG A 302 7.61 -10.12 12.21
C ARG A 302 7.73 -11.62 12.24
N ALA A 303 8.18 -12.21 11.15
CA ALA A 303 8.44 -13.62 11.05
C ALA A 303 9.73 -13.85 10.27
N ALA A 304 10.50 -14.89 10.63
CA ALA A 304 11.55 -15.38 9.77
C ALA A 304 10.92 -15.89 8.45
N TYR A 305 11.62 -15.75 7.33
CA TYR A 305 11.06 -16.16 6.04
C TYR A 305 10.67 -17.65 5.99
N GLU A 306 11.36 -18.49 6.80
CA GLU A 306 11.05 -19.92 6.96
C GLU A 306 9.66 -20.16 7.55
N GLU A 307 9.13 -19.18 8.30
CA GLU A 307 7.79 -19.21 8.91
C GLU A 307 6.71 -18.63 7.98
N ALA A 308 7.04 -18.36 6.71
CA ALA A 308 6.06 -17.82 5.76
C ALA A 308 4.81 -18.69 5.62
N PRO A 309 4.88 -20.07 5.55
CA PRO A 309 3.68 -20.88 5.47
C PRO A 309 2.72 -20.67 6.63
N GLU A 310 3.24 -20.64 7.88
CA GLU A 310 2.46 -20.42 9.09
C GLU A 310 1.91 -18.99 9.16
N THR A 311 2.70 -18.02 8.72
CA THR A 311 2.31 -16.61 8.66
C THR A 311 1.15 -16.39 7.71
N TYR A 312 1.20 -16.94 6.51
CA TYR A 312 0.07 -16.88 5.57
C TYR A 312 -1.15 -17.65 6.06
N ALA A 313 -0.98 -18.80 6.73
CA ALA A 313 -2.09 -19.54 7.33
C ALA A 313 -2.81 -18.70 8.39
N MET A 314 -2.08 -18.04 9.28
CA MET A 314 -2.63 -17.08 10.25
C MET A 314 -3.42 -15.96 9.56
N LEU A 315 -2.86 -15.35 8.50
CA LEU A 315 -3.50 -14.26 7.76
C LEU A 315 -4.77 -14.72 7.03
N VAL A 316 -4.83 -15.95 6.57
CA VAL A 316 -6.05 -16.54 5.93
C VAL A 316 -7.14 -16.79 6.97
N GLU A 317 -6.77 -17.23 8.19
CA GLU A 317 -7.70 -17.47 9.27
C GLU A 317 -8.30 -16.16 9.81
N ASP A 318 -7.47 -15.20 10.19
CA ASP A 318 -7.92 -13.87 10.65
C ASP A 318 -6.83 -12.82 10.38
N ARG A 319 -7.08 -11.94 9.41
CA ARG A 319 -6.22 -10.80 9.09
C ARG A 319 -6.59 -9.50 9.80
N THR A 320 -7.61 -9.51 10.67
CA THR A 320 -8.12 -8.25 11.26
C THR A 320 -7.11 -7.62 12.22
N GLN A 321 -6.32 -8.45 12.92
CA GLN A 321 -5.28 -8.00 13.83
C GLN A 321 -3.94 -7.72 13.13
N ALA A 322 -3.79 -8.13 11.87
CA ALA A 322 -2.58 -7.92 11.10
C ALA A 322 -2.63 -6.61 10.30
N LEU A 323 -1.59 -5.81 10.41
CA LEU A 323 -1.42 -4.58 9.65
C LEU A 323 -0.18 -4.70 8.73
N GLY A 324 0.98 -4.25 9.14
CA GLY A 324 2.24 -4.54 8.46
C GLY A 324 2.80 -5.87 8.92
N VAL A 325 3.00 -6.80 8.02
CA VAL A 325 3.60 -8.12 8.27
C VAL A 325 4.87 -8.23 7.47
N VAL A 326 6.01 -8.33 8.12
CA VAL A 326 7.32 -8.41 7.47
C VAL A 326 7.93 -9.79 7.62
N LEU A 327 8.60 -10.24 6.55
CA LEU A 327 9.45 -11.43 6.55
C LEU A 327 10.91 -11.01 6.60
N GLU A 328 11.67 -11.56 7.52
CA GLU A 328 13.10 -11.35 7.71
C GLU A 328 13.88 -12.46 7.00
N TRP A 329 14.92 -12.09 6.20
CA TRP A 329 15.64 -13.00 5.31
C TRP A 329 17.08 -13.26 5.73
#